data_4bb745d553e4c86931c36f1fdff1da8d
#
_entry.id   4bb745d553e4c86931c36f1fdff1da8d
#
_cell.length_a   1.000
_cell.length_b   1.000
_cell.length_c   1.000
_cell.angle_alpha   90.00
_cell.angle_beta   90.00
_cell.angle_gamma   90.00
#
_symmetry.space_group_name_H-M   'P 1'
#
loop_
_entity.id
_entity.type
_entity.pdbx_description
1 polymer ?
#
loop_
_entity_poly.entity_id
_entity_poly.type
_entity_poly.pdbx_seq_one_letter_code
_entity_poly.pdbx_strand_id
1 'polypeptide(L)'
;MLRILGGTARGVALKVPESARPSPVRLRKALFDFLRFRYPRRGRFLDLYAGSGAVGLEAASEGFETTLVEKDRQAIQFLRENASKARLKVKIEGMPVERYLLEAKRQGLRFTVAFMAPPYPHDLLQDFERLLEAQVVESGGLYILQHPTELYLPMGERREYGYNCLTIIEAEAVQAQPQ
;
A
#
# COMPACT_ATOMS: atom_id res chain seq x y z
N MET A 1 -13.72 -8.04 13.30
CA MET A 1 -12.34 -7.92 13.78
C MET A 1 -11.37 -8.07 12.62
N LEU A 2 -10.39 -7.17 12.51
CA LEU A 2 -9.39 -7.23 11.46
C LEU A 2 -8.34 -8.29 11.78
N ARG A 3 -8.08 -9.19 10.84
CA ARG A 3 -7.07 -10.24 10.98
C ARG A 3 -6.18 -10.32 9.76
N ILE A 4 -4.93 -10.74 9.97
CA ILE A 4 -4.03 -11.09 8.86
C ILE A 4 -4.54 -12.36 8.20
N LEU A 5 -4.64 -12.35 6.86
CA LEU A 5 -5.32 -13.39 6.10
C LEU A 5 -4.41 -14.55 5.72
N GLY A 6 -3.12 -14.30 5.50
CA GLY A 6 -2.19 -15.31 5.05
C GLY A 6 -0.77 -15.06 5.54
N GLY A 7 0.16 -15.94 5.14
CA GLY A 7 1.56 -15.81 5.46
C GLY A 7 1.94 -16.24 6.87
N THR A 8 3.09 -15.78 7.34
CA THR A 8 3.66 -16.20 8.63
C THR A 8 2.83 -15.75 9.84
N ALA A 9 2.08 -14.64 9.71
CA ALA A 9 1.26 -14.09 10.79
C ALA A 9 -0.23 -14.34 10.60
N ARG A 10 -0.61 -15.31 9.77
CA ARG A 10 -2.01 -15.66 9.50
C ARG A 10 -2.81 -15.80 10.79
N GLY A 11 -3.99 -15.16 10.83
CA GLY A 11 -4.92 -15.25 11.95
C GLY A 11 -4.66 -14.27 13.08
N VAL A 12 -3.54 -13.54 13.06
CA VAL A 12 -3.25 -12.55 14.10
C VAL A 12 -4.25 -11.39 13.99
N ALA A 13 -4.90 -11.06 15.10
CA ALA A 13 -5.85 -9.95 15.17
C ALA A 13 -5.09 -8.63 15.27
N LEU A 14 -5.52 -7.64 14.49
CA LEU A 14 -4.92 -6.31 14.46
C LEU A 14 -5.86 -5.30 15.11
N LYS A 15 -5.30 -4.38 15.90
CA LYS A 15 -6.04 -3.27 16.47
C LYS A 15 -6.21 -2.17 15.42
N VAL A 16 -7.41 -1.60 15.36
CA VAL A 16 -7.69 -0.45 14.52
C VAL A 16 -8.43 0.60 15.34
N PRO A 17 -8.19 1.91 15.11
CA PRO A 17 -8.99 2.95 15.73
C PRO A 17 -10.47 2.79 15.32
N GLU A 18 -11.41 3.16 16.21
CA GLU A 18 -12.84 3.07 15.92
C GLU A 18 -13.24 3.86 14.67
N SER A 19 -12.57 4.99 14.43
CA SER A 19 -12.81 5.84 13.27
C SER A 19 -12.20 5.30 11.98
N ALA A 20 -11.34 4.28 12.06
CA ALA A 20 -10.62 3.78 10.88
C ALA A 20 -11.51 2.85 10.05
N ARG A 21 -11.31 2.92 8.74
CA ARG A 21 -11.98 2.03 7.79
C ARG A 21 -10.90 1.31 6.98
N PRO A 22 -10.39 0.19 7.50
CA PRO A 22 -9.35 -0.56 6.78
C PRO A 22 -9.90 -1.14 5.47
N SER A 23 -8.99 -1.46 4.57
CA SER A 23 -9.36 -2.09 3.29
C SER A 23 -10.16 -3.37 3.55
N PRO A 24 -11.25 -3.59 2.80
CA PRO A 24 -12.11 -4.77 3.01
C PRO A 24 -11.35 -6.09 2.86
N VAL A 25 -11.81 -7.11 3.56
CA VAL A 25 -11.22 -8.45 3.51
C VAL A 25 -11.15 -8.99 2.09
N ARG A 26 -12.25 -8.86 1.33
CA ARG A 26 -12.32 -9.35 -0.04
C ARG A 26 -11.28 -8.68 -0.94
N LEU A 27 -11.11 -7.37 -0.80
CA LEU A 27 -10.12 -6.61 -1.56
C LEU A 27 -8.70 -7.06 -1.20
N ARG A 28 -8.40 -7.15 0.11
CA ARG A 28 -7.08 -7.58 0.58
C ARG A 28 -6.74 -9.00 0.13
N LYS A 29 -7.71 -9.91 0.22
CA LYS A 29 -7.51 -11.29 -0.22
C LYS A 29 -7.18 -11.34 -1.71
N ALA A 30 -7.97 -10.67 -2.54
CA ALA A 30 -7.75 -10.64 -3.99
C ALA A 30 -6.41 -10.01 -4.34
N LEU A 31 -6.04 -8.92 -3.68
CA LEU A 31 -4.77 -8.23 -3.89
C LEU A 31 -3.58 -9.18 -3.64
N PHE A 32 -3.56 -9.85 -2.48
CA PHE A 32 -2.43 -10.69 -2.13
C PHE A 32 -2.42 -12.03 -2.87
N ASP A 33 -3.56 -12.58 -3.27
CA ASP A 33 -3.59 -13.71 -4.18
C ASP A 33 -2.92 -13.35 -5.51
N PHE A 34 -3.24 -12.17 -6.06
CA PHE A 34 -2.63 -11.65 -7.28
C PHE A 34 -1.12 -11.41 -7.11
N LEU A 35 -0.70 -10.75 -6.05
CA LEU A 35 0.72 -10.43 -5.82
C LEU A 35 1.56 -11.67 -5.58
N ARG A 36 1.02 -12.65 -4.89
CA ARG A 36 1.70 -13.93 -4.64
C ARG A 36 1.99 -14.65 -5.95
N PHE A 37 1.04 -14.65 -6.86
CA PHE A 37 1.20 -15.24 -8.19
C PHE A 37 2.20 -14.46 -9.03
N ARG A 38 2.08 -13.13 -9.05
CA ARG A 38 2.92 -12.24 -9.88
C ARG A 38 4.37 -12.20 -9.39
N TYR A 39 4.57 -12.22 -8.08
CA TYR A 39 5.89 -12.08 -7.46
C TYR A 39 6.18 -13.26 -6.53
N PRO A 40 6.53 -14.45 -7.07
CA PRO A 40 6.85 -15.60 -6.22
C PRO A 40 8.00 -15.33 -5.25
N ARG A 41 8.95 -14.48 -5.65
CA ARG A 41 10.09 -14.06 -4.79
C ARG A 41 9.76 -12.85 -3.91
N ARG A 42 8.54 -12.35 -3.97
CA ARG A 42 8.06 -11.15 -3.27
C ARG A 42 8.79 -9.89 -3.70
N GLY A 43 9.81 -9.45 -2.98
CA GLY A 43 10.50 -8.20 -3.21
C GLY A 43 10.16 -7.18 -2.13
N ARG A 44 10.15 -5.89 -2.49
CA ARG A 44 9.95 -4.77 -1.56
C ARG A 44 8.58 -4.14 -1.77
N PHE A 45 7.88 -3.91 -0.69
CA PHE A 45 6.52 -3.36 -0.69
C PHE A 45 6.49 -2.01 0.04
N LEU A 46 5.88 -1.01 -0.57
CA LEU A 46 5.67 0.31 0.03
C LEU A 46 4.18 0.52 0.26
N ASP A 47 3.79 0.77 1.52
CA ASP A 47 2.41 1.06 1.90
C ASP A 47 2.29 2.54 2.27
N LEU A 48 1.67 3.33 1.42
CA LEU A 48 1.47 4.76 1.60
C LEU A 48 0.08 5.03 2.16
N TYR A 49 -0.01 5.82 3.23
CA TYR A 49 -1.18 6.00 4.08
C TYR A 49 -1.52 4.69 4.80
N ALA A 50 -0.54 4.14 5.50
CA ALA A 50 -0.62 2.78 6.03
C ALA A 50 -1.66 2.57 7.13
N GLY A 51 -2.03 3.61 7.85
CA GLY A 51 -2.96 3.51 8.97
C GLY A 51 -2.44 2.57 10.04
N SER A 52 -3.28 1.64 10.50
CA SER A 52 -2.89 0.63 11.49
C SER A 52 -2.24 -0.61 10.86
N GLY A 53 -2.04 -0.62 9.54
CA GLY A 53 -1.21 -1.60 8.85
C GLY A 53 -1.93 -2.76 8.17
N ALA A 54 -3.24 -2.64 7.90
CA ALA A 54 -4.01 -3.73 7.31
C ALA A 54 -3.40 -4.31 6.04
N VAL A 55 -2.90 -3.45 5.15
CA VAL A 55 -2.30 -3.90 3.88
C VAL A 55 -0.81 -4.17 4.04
N GLY A 56 -0.05 -3.22 4.62
CA GLY A 56 1.40 -3.38 4.75
C GLY A 56 1.82 -4.56 5.64
N LEU A 57 1.09 -4.82 6.74
CA LEU A 57 1.39 -5.98 7.57
C LEU A 57 0.99 -7.29 6.89
N GLU A 58 -0.06 -7.26 6.06
CA GLU A 58 -0.38 -8.41 5.23
C GLU A 58 0.77 -8.71 4.26
N ALA A 59 1.33 -7.66 3.63
CA ALA A 59 2.48 -7.80 2.72
C ALA A 59 3.69 -8.41 3.45
N ALA A 60 3.99 -7.90 4.65
CA ALA A 60 5.10 -8.42 5.46
C ALA A 60 4.86 -9.87 5.85
N SER A 61 3.63 -10.23 6.22
CA SER A 61 3.27 -11.61 6.53
C SER A 61 3.47 -12.55 5.35
N GLU A 62 3.24 -12.06 4.13
CA GLU A 62 3.44 -12.81 2.89
C GLU A 62 4.91 -12.88 2.45
N GLY A 63 5.80 -12.18 3.14
CA GLY A 63 7.24 -12.25 2.87
C GLY A 63 7.84 -11.06 2.15
N PHE A 64 7.07 -10.01 1.89
CA PHE A 64 7.64 -8.77 1.32
C PHE A 64 8.47 -8.03 2.37
N GLU A 65 9.58 -7.44 1.95
CA GLU A 65 10.31 -6.46 2.75
C GLU A 65 9.52 -5.15 2.69
N THR A 66 8.90 -4.76 3.80
CA THR A 66 7.83 -3.76 3.78
C THR A 66 8.21 -2.48 4.51
N THR A 67 7.92 -1.35 3.87
CA THR A 67 7.99 -0.02 4.45
C THR A 67 6.57 0.55 4.50
N LEU A 68 6.17 1.07 5.67
CA LEU A 68 4.85 1.68 5.88
C LEU A 68 5.01 3.14 6.24
N VAL A 69 4.33 4.00 5.52
CA VAL A 69 4.38 5.46 5.72
C VAL A 69 3.05 5.93 6.29
N GLU A 70 3.09 6.58 7.45
CA GLU A 70 1.92 7.10 8.15
C GLU A 70 2.32 8.32 8.98
N LYS A 71 1.49 9.35 9.00
CA LYS A 71 1.76 10.56 9.78
C LYS A 71 1.00 10.65 11.09
N ASP A 72 -0.15 9.96 11.20
CA ASP A 72 -0.99 10.04 12.39
C ASP A 72 -0.37 9.27 13.56
N ARG A 73 -0.17 9.95 14.69
CA ARG A 73 0.51 9.38 15.85
C ARG A 73 -0.23 8.18 16.43
N GLN A 74 -1.56 8.25 16.51
CA GLN A 74 -2.36 7.14 17.05
C GLN A 74 -2.28 5.93 16.12
N ALA A 75 -2.39 6.15 14.81
CA ALA A 75 -2.25 5.07 13.84
C ALA A 75 -0.88 4.43 13.90
N ILE A 76 0.19 5.22 14.03
CA ILE A 76 1.56 4.70 14.17
C ILE A 76 1.69 3.84 15.43
N GLN A 77 1.09 4.27 16.53
CA GLN A 77 1.13 3.49 17.77
C GLN A 77 0.47 2.12 17.57
N PHE A 78 -0.71 2.08 17.00
CA PHE A 78 -1.39 0.82 16.66
C PHE A 78 -0.57 -0.02 15.68
N LEU A 79 0.00 0.63 14.68
CA LEU A 79 0.84 -0.06 13.69
C LEU A 79 2.04 -0.75 14.35
N ARG A 80 2.72 -0.08 15.25
CA ARG A 80 3.84 -0.66 16.00
C ARG A 80 3.41 -1.83 16.87
N GLU A 81 2.30 -1.67 17.60
CA GLU A 81 1.76 -2.74 18.44
C GLU A 81 1.34 -3.94 17.58
N ASN A 82 0.68 -3.69 16.45
CA ASN A 82 0.26 -4.74 15.54
C ASN A 82 1.47 -5.50 14.97
N ALA A 83 2.48 -4.79 14.52
CA ALA A 83 3.70 -5.40 13.97
C ALA A 83 4.41 -6.27 15.02
N SER A 84 4.51 -5.76 16.25
CA SER A 84 5.12 -6.49 17.37
C SER A 84 4.34 -7.76 17.69
N LYS A 85 3.02 -7.64 17.82
CA LYS A 85 2.14 -8.78 18.11
C LYS A 85 2.23 -9.86 17.04
N ALA A 86 2.29 -9.45 15.78
CA ALA A 86 2.39 -10.35 14.64
C ALA A 86 3.83 -10.87 14.42
N ARG A 87 4.79 -10.36 15.17
CA ARG A 87 6.22 -10.69 15.03
C ARG A 87 6.74 -10.42 13.63
N LEU A 88 6.29 -9.30 13.03
CA LEU A 88 6.70 -8.88 11.71
C LEU A 88 7.73 -7.77 11.81
N LYS A 89 8.82 -7.92 11.07
CA LYS A 89 9.87 -6.92 10.97
C LYS A 89 9.55 -6.00 9.79
N VAL A 90 9.23 -4.74 10.08
CA VAL A 90 8.85 -3.76 9.07
C VAL A 90 9.54 -2.43 9.37
N LYS A 91 9.65 -1.59 8.34
CA LYS A 91 10.15 -0.23 8.48
C LYS A 91 8.96 0.73 8.53
N ILE A 92 8.82 1.47 9.61
CA ILE A 92 7.75 2.45 9.79
C ILE A 92 8.34 3.85 9.67
N GLU A 93 7.82 4.62 8.71
CA GLU A 93 8.22 6.01 8.48
C GLU A 93 7.09 6.93 8.94
N GLY A 94 7.30 7.60 10.08
CA GLY A 94 6.31 8.49 10.69
C GLY A 94 6.38 9.89 10.10
N MET A 95 5.85 10.08 8.91
CA MET A 95 5.88 11.36 8.21
C MET A 95 4.78 11.43 7.16
N PRO A 96 4.45 12.64 6.65
CA PRO A 96 3.51 12.78 5.54
C PRO A 96 3.99 12.04 4.29
N VAL A 97 3.05 11.47 3.53
CA VAL A 97 3.36 10.72 2.30
C VAL A 97 4.11 11.59 1.29
N GLU A 98 3.68 12.83 1.08
CA GLU A 98 4.33 13.74 0.13
C GLU A 98 5.79 14.00 0.48
N ARG A 99 6.11 14.09 1.77
CA ARG A 99 7.49 14.26 2.23
C ARG A 99 8.31 12.99 1.98
N TYR A 100 7.73 11.85 2.28
CA TYR A 100 8.39 10.56 2.05
C TYR A 100 8.71 10.36 0.57
N LEU A 101 7.76 10.66 -0.32
CA LEU A 101 7.95 10.49 -1.76
C LEU A 101 9.06 11.39 -2.31
N LEU A 102 9.16 12.63 -1.85
CA LEU A 102 10.26 13.52 -2.23
C LEU A 102 11.61 12.96 -1.80
N GLU A 103 11.68 12.47 -0.56
CA GLU A 103 12.91 11.89 -0.02
C GLU A 103 13.28 10.59 -0.72
N ALA A 104 12.30 9.74 -1.00
CA ALA A 104 12.51 8.48 -1.70
C ALA A 104 13.04 8.71 -3.12
N LYS A 105 12.48 9.70 -3.82
CA LYS A 105 12.96 10.09 -5.15
C LYS A 105 14.39 10.58 -5.09
N ARG A 106 14.69 11.47 -4.13
CA ARG A 106 16.05 12.01 -3.95
C ARG A 106 17.08 10.90 -3.70
N GLN A 107 16.72 9.90 -2.90
CA GLN A 107 17.60 8.78 -2.57
C GLN A 107 17.61 7.68 -3.64
N GLY A 108 16.74 7.75 -4.63
CA GLY A 108 16.64 6.70 -5.64
C GLY A 108 16.09 5.38 -5.12
N LEU A 109 15.22 5.43 -4.10
CA LEU A 109 14.61 4.22 -3.56
C LEU A 109 13.71 3.56 -4.59
N ARG A 110 13.71 2.23 -4.62
CA ARG A 110 12.89 1.44 -5.55
C ARG A 110 12.21 0.30 -4.82
N PHE A 111 10.94 0.09 -5.17
CA PHE A 111 10.09 -0.96 -4.62
C PHE A 111 9.54 -1.82 -5.75
N THR A 112 9.19 -3.07 -5.42
CA THR A 112 8.50 -3.97 -6.36
C THR A 112 7.05 -3.54 -6.50
N VAL A 113 6.42 -3.17 -5.38
CA VAL A 113 5.02 -2.71 -5.34
C VAL A 113 4.94 -1.46 -4.48
N ALA A 114 4.29 -0.41 -4.99
CA ALA A 114 3.89 0.75 -4.21
C ALA A 114 2.37 0.80 -4.16
N PHE A 115 1.82 0.68 -2.97
CA PHE A 115 0.38 0.71 -2.70
C PHE A 115 0.02 2.03 -2.04
N MET A 116 -1.05 2.66 -2.50
CA MET A 116 -1.52 3.92 -1.95
C MET A 116 -3.03 3.91 -1.76
N ALA A 117 -3.49 4.16 -0.53
CA ALA A 117 -4.91 4.25 -0.20
C ALA A 117 -5.16 5.49 0.67
N PRO A 118 -5.24 6.70 0.05
CA PRO A 118 -5.43 7.93 0.82
C PRO A 118 -6.79 7.94 1.52
N PRO A 119 -6.90 8.62 2.68
CA PRO A 119 -8.19 8.76 3.36
C PRO A 119 -9.12 9.67 2.55
N TYR A 120 -10.44 9.46 2.69
CA TYR A 120 -11.45 10.32 2.08
C TYR A 120 -11.96 11.35 3.10
N PRO A 121 -12.29 12.58 2.67
CA PRO A 121 -12.04 13.20 1.36
C PRO A 121 -10.58 13.64 1.23
N HIS A 122 -10.03 13.48 0.04
CA HIS A 122 -8.65 13.86 -0.27
C HIS A 122 -8.56 14.17 -1.75
N ASP A 123 -7.57 14.95 -2.18
CA ASP A 123 -7.34 15.15 -3.60
C ASP A 123 -6.59 13.93 -4.15
N LEU A 124 -7.36 12.89 -4.52
CA LEU A 124 -6.83 11.60 -4.93
C LEU A 124 -6.01 11.69 -6.20
N LEU A 125 -6.43 12.52 -7.16
CA LEU A 125 -5.69 12.68 -8.41
C LEU A 125 -4.31 13.28 -8.15
N GLN A 126 -4.24 14.31 -7.30
CA GLN A 126 -2.96 14.92 -6.95
C GLN A 126 -2.06 13.93 -6.21
N ASP A 127 -2.61 13.15 -5.28
CA ASP A 127 -1.83 12.13 -4.57
C ASP A 127 -1.25 11.10 -5.55
N PHE A 128 -2.06 10.65 -6.50
CA PHE A 128 -1.62 9.67 -7.49
C PHE A 128 -0.55 10.24 -8.42
N GLU A 129 -0.71 11.49 -8.86
CA GLU A 129 0.31 12.16 -9.67
C GLU A 129 1.65 12.26 -8.93
N ARG A 130 1.62 12.63 -7.66
CA ARG A 130 2.83 12.68 -6.83
C ARG A 130 3.51 11.32 -6.71
N LEU A 131 2.70 10.26 -6.56
CA LEU A 131 3.24 8.91 -6.49
C LEU A 131 3.95 8.54 -7.78
N LEU A 132 3.29 8.76 -8.93
CA LEU A 132 3.87 8.40 -10.23
C LEU A 132 5.12 9.22 -10.56
N GLU A 133 5.13 10.51 -10.21
CA GLU A 133 6.28 11.39 -10.40
C GLU A 133 7.49 10.99 -9.55
N ALA A 134 7.25 10.38 -8.40
CA ALA A 134 8.33 9.98 -7.49
C ALA A 134 9.17 8.82 -8.03
N GLN A 135 8.67 8.07 -9.01
CA GLN A 135 9.40 6.99 -9.67
C GLN A 135 9.99 5.97 -8.70
N VAL A 136 9.21 5.56 -7.71
CA VAL A 136 9.67 4.68 -6.62
C VAL A 136 9.48 3.19 -6.92
N VAL A 137 9.01 2.84 -8.11
CA VAL A 137 8.79 1.44 -8.47
C VAL A 137 9.78 1.01 -9.53
N GLU A 138 10.42 -0.13 -9.29
CA GLU A 138 11.41 -0.72 -10.19
C GLU A 138 10.77 -1.30 -11.46
N SER A 139 11.59 -1.54 -12.48
CA SER A 139 11.14 -2.21 -13.70
C SER A 139 10.54 -3.58 -13.34
N GLY A 140 9.40 -3.90 -13.94
CA GLY A 140 8.63 -5.11 -13.60
C GLY A 140 7.71 -4.96 -12.41
N GLY A 141 7.76 -3.81 -11.72
CA GLY A 141 6.95 -3.54 -10.55
C GLY A 141 5.61 -2.89 -10.87
N LEU A 142 4.82 -2.65 -9.82
CA LEU A 142 3.46 -2.14 -9.94
C LEU A 142 3.19 -0.99 -8.98
N TYR A 143 2.44 0.01 -9.47
CA TYR A 143 1.71 0.96 -8.63
C TYR A 143 0.29 0.42 -8.47
N ILE A 144 -0.20 0.36 -7.23
CA ILE A 144 -1.56 -0.10 -6.94
C ILE A 144 -2.27 0.96 -6.11
N LEU A 145 -3.35 1.50 -6.65
CA LEU A 145 -4.06 2.63 -6.09
C LEU A 145 -5.45 2.18 -5.66
N GLN A 146 -5.80 2.39 -4.39
CA GLN A 146 -7.14 2.13 -3.89
C GLN A 146 -7.92 3.44 -3.84
N HIS A 147 -9.12 3.43 -4.40
CA HIS A 147 -9.95 4.64 -4.53
C HIS A 147 -11.44 4.27 -4.64
N PRO A 148 -12.36 5.26 -4.53
CA PRO A 148 -13.78 5.00 -4.77
C PRO A 148 -14.04 4.61 -6.22
N THR A 149 -15.12 3.86 -6.43
CA THR A 149 -15.51 3.42 -7.77
C THR A 149 -15.90 4.57 -8.71
N GLU A 150 -16.28 5.72 -8.15
CA GLU A 150 -16.63 6.92 -8.92
C GLU A 150 -15.42 7.56 -9.61
N LEU A 151 -14.21 7.32 -9.09
CA LEU A 151 -12.99 7.87 -9.68
C LEU A 151 -12.47 6.93 -10.77
N TYR A 152 -12.21 7.51 -11.95
CA TYR A 152 -11.61 6.79 -13.07
C TYR A 152 -10.24 7.39 -13.37
N LEU A 153 -9.21 6.56 -13.33
CA LEU A 153 -7.85 6.99 -13.67
C LEU A 153 -7.61 6.79 -15.16
N PRO A 154 -6.74 7.63 -15.77
CA PRO A 154 -6.54 7.59 -17.23
C PRO A 154 -5.72 6.40 -17.73
N MET A 155 -5.18 5.59 -16.82
CA MET A 155 -4.37 4.42 -17.18
C MET A 155 -4.54 3.31 -16.15
N GLY A 156 -4.08 2.11 -16.50
CA GLY A 156 -4.06 0.97 -15.61
C GLY A 156 -5.25 0.06 -15.74
N GLU A 157 -5.16 -1.08 -15.06
CA GLU A 157 -6.23 -2.07 -14.99
C GLU A 157 -7.08 -1.83 -13.75
N ARG A 158 -8.39 -1.71 -13.94
CA ARG A 158 -9.35 -1.42 -12.88
C ARG A 158 -10.03 -2.69 -12.38
N ARG A 159 -10.08 -2.87 -11.06
CA ARG A 159 -10.78 -3.98 -10.41
C ARG A 159 -11.68 -3.44 -9.31
N GLU A 160 -12.96 -3.77 -9.33
CA GLU A 160 -13.96 -3.25 -8.39
C GLU A 160 -14.29 -4.25 -7.30
N TYR A 161 -14.39 -3.76 -6.06
CA TYR A 161 -14.74 -4.53 -4.86
C TYR A 161 -15.74 -3.71 -4.04
N GLY A 162 -17.03 -3.84 -4.36
CA GLY A 162 -18.07 -3.01 -3.74
C GLY A 162 -17.90 -1.54 -4.08
N TYR A 163 -17.71 -0.71 -3.06
CA TYR A 163 -17.51 0.73 -3.24
C TYR A 163 -16.05 1.12 -3.44
N ASN A 164 -15.15 0.16 -3.32
CA ASN A 164 -13.71 0.38 -3.47
C ASN A 164 -13.21 -0.20 -4.79
N CYS A 165 -12.19 0.43 -5.32
CA CYS A 165 -11.56 0.02 -6.56
C CYS A 165 -10.05 -0.05 -6.37
N LEU A 166 -9.41 -1.01 -7.04
CA LEU A 166 -7.97 -1.02 -7.22
C LEU A 166 -7.68 -0.69 -8.68
N THR A 167 -6.77 0.26 -8.91
CA THR A 167 -6.22 0.50 -10.24
C THR A 167 -4.76 0.09 -10.20
N ILE A 168 -4.40 -0.85 -11.07
CA ILE A 168 -3.07 -1.46 -11.13
C ILE A 168 -2.35 -0.91 -12.34
N ILE A 169 -1.21 -0.26 -12.11
CA ILE A 169 -0.44 0.41 -13.18
C ILE A 169 0.96 -0.18 -13.20
N GLU A 170 1.38 -0.70 -14.36
CA GLU A 170 2.74 -1.19 -14.53
C GLU A 170 3.73 -0.03 -14.58
N ALA A 171 4.89 -0.20 -13.95
CA ALA A 171 5.93 0.83 -13.90
C ALA A 171 6.34 1.28 -15.30
N GLU A 172 6.43 0.36 -16.25
CA GLU A 172 6.78 0.63 -17.64
C GLU A 172 5.77 1.55 -18.33
N ALA A 173 4.47 1.41 -18.01
CA ALA A 173 3.43 2.26 -18.60
C ALA A 173 3.59 3.72 -18.15
N VAL A 174 4.05 3.96 -16.94
CA VAL A 174 4.33 5.32 -16.43
C VAL A 174 5.54 5.92 -17.14
N GLN A 175 6.61 5.14 -17.29
CA GLN A 175 7.83 5.59 -17.95
C GLN A 175 7.63 5.88 -19.44
N ALA A 176 6.69 5.18 -20.09
CA ALA A 176 6.39 5.37 -21.50
C ALA A 176 5.53 6.59 -21.79
N GLN A 177 4.98 7.25 -20.77
CA GLN A 177 4.15 8.45 -20.96
C GLN A 177 5.01 9.62 -21.42
N PRO A 178 4.63 10.35 -22.48
CA PRO A 178 5.33 11.57 -22.88
C PRO A 178 5.21 12.63 -21.78
N GLN A 179 6.31 13.29 -21.50
CA GLN A 179 6.34 14.38 -20.53
C GLN A 179 5.77 15.67 -21.12
#